data_e70ea848954bd1f481f7b21a59082864
#
_entry.id   e70ea848954bd1f481f7b21a59082864
#
_cell.length_a   1.000
_cell.length_b   1.000
_cell.length_c   1.000
_cell.angle_alpha   90.00
_cell.angle_beta   90.00
_cell.angle_gamma   90.00
#
_symmetry.space_group_name_H-M   'P 1'
#
loop_
_entity.id
_entity.type
_entity.pdbx_description
1 polymer ?
#
loop_
_entity_poly.entity_id
_entity_poly.type
_entity_poly.pdbx_seq_one_letter_code
_entity_poly.pdbx_strand_id
1 'polypeptide(L)'
;RGRDYEVSPILIAPVGKDALVFLNSQKNKVKNVTEQQLQDIYSGKIKNWKELGGEDLVIKAFQRPKNSGSQNLMEKFVMKDVEMMRPPSEWVATEMGELIEKVAAYDNSADAMGYSVYYYARNMKKGDGLQFLQVNGVEPNSDTIRSGDYPYTNPFYIAIRADEPKDSPAYQIYQWVLSMNGQALVNELGYVANEKSDVKISSEDLKKIGLEEKNDTVSGKYFP
;
A
#
# COMPACT_ATOMS: atom_id res chain seq x y z
N ARG A 1 4.88 -19.92 39.43
CA ARG A 1 4.23 -21.00 38.64
C ARG A 1 4.08 -20.45 37.24
N GLY A 2 5.02 -20.78 36.30
CA GLY A 2 4.91 -20.50 34.87
C GLY A 2 3.69 -21.24 34.33
N ARG A 3 2.79 -20.51 33.66
CA ARG A 3 1.79 -21.15 32.82
C ARG A 3 2.50 -21.47 31.52
N ASP A 4 2.75 -22.75 31.26
CA ASP A 4 3.08 -23.20 29.91
C ASP A 4 1.84 -22.95 29.06
N TYR A 5 1.88 -21.89 28.26
CA TYR A 5 0.91 -21.70 27.20
C TYR A 5 1.30 -22.66 26.09
N GLU A 6 0.63 -23.80 25.99
CA GLU A 6 0.63 -24.55 24.75
C GLU A 6 0.07 -23.64 23.65
N VAL A 7 0.95 -23.18 22.82
CA VAL A 7 0.56 -22.38 21.64
C VAL A 7 -0.13 -23.38 20.69
N SER A 8 -1.45 -23.31 20.59
CA SER A 8 -2.18 -24.10 19.62
C SER A 8 -1.61 -23.82 18.23
N PRO A 9 -1.26 -24.85 17.43
CA PRO A 9 -0.78 -24.65 16.08
C PRO A 9 -1.83 -23.91 15.25
N ILE A 10 -1.38 -23.05 14.36
CA ILE A 10 -2.24 -22.26 13.48
C ILE A 10 -1.97 -22.60 12.03
N LEU A 11 -3.02 -22.57 11.19
CA LEU A 11 -2.92 -22.54 9.75
C LEU A 11 -2.90 -21.09 9.29
N ILE A 12 -1.88 -20.73 8.54
CA ILE A 12 -1.72 -19.40 7.98
C ILE A 12 -1.63 -19.53 6.46
N ALA A 13 -2.38 -18.68 5.75
CA ALA A 13 -2.28 -18.60 4.30
C ALA A 13 -2.30 -17.13 3.83
N PRO A 14 -1.55 -16.78 2.77
CA PRO A 14 -1.61 -15.44 2.19
C PRO A 14 -2.96 -15.26 1.49
N VAL A 15 -3.61 -14.14 1.74
CA VAL A 15 -4.87 -13.75 1.10
C VAL A 15 -4.61 -12.89 -0.12
N GLY A 16 -3.64 -12.00 -0.01
CA GLY A 16 -3.27 -11.08 -1.08
C GLY A 16 -2.08 -10.24 -0.67
N LYS A 17 -1.79 -9.25 -1.51
CA LYS A 17 -0.66 -8.34 -1.33
C LYS A 17 -1.11 -6.90 -1.45
N ASP A 18 -0.44 -6.05 -0.70
CA ASP A 18 -0.38 -4.60 -0.91
C ASP A 18 1.09 -4.22 -1.10
N ALA A 19 1.39 -2.96 -1.30
CA ALA A 19 2.77 -2.50 -1.44
C ALA A 19 2.94 -1.09 -0.90
N LEU A 20 4.13 -0.77 -0.38
CA LEU A 20 4.50 0.62 -0.13
C LEU A 20 4.90 1.25 -1.46
N VAL A 21 4.23 2.34 -1.85
CA VAL A 21 4.44 3.03 -3.12
C VAL A 21 4.78 4.50 -2.90
N PHE A 22 5.51 5.07 -3.85
CA PHE A 22 5.90 6.48 -3.84
C PHE A 22 5.14 7.24 -4.92
N LEU A 23 4.82 8.49 -4.58
CA LEU A 23 4.01 9.38 -5.40
C LEU A 23 4.70 10.73 -5.55
N ASN A 24 4.63 11.29 -6.75
CA ASN A 24 4.94 12.69 -7.01
C ASN A 24 3.94 13.27 -8.03
N SER A 25 4.06 14.54 -8.33
CA SER A 25 3.26 15.19 -9.39
C SER A 25 3.62 14.65 -10.78
N GLN A 26 2.61 14.48 -11.64
CA GLN A 26 2.81 14.17 -13.07
C GLN A 26 3.65 15.24 -13.79
N LYS A 27 3.71 16.46 -13.25
CA LYS A 27 4.57 17.55 -13.77
C LYS A 27 6.05 17.32 -13.46
N ASN A 28 6.37 16.47 -12.46
CA ASN A 28 7.76 16.12 -12.16
C ASN A 28 8.31 15.19 -13.24
N LYS A 29 9.47 15.53 -13.78
CA LYS A 29 10.17 14.74 -14.82
C LYS A 29 10.78 13.45 -14.29
N VAL A 30 11.07 13.38 -12.98
CA VAL A 30 11.61 12.19 -12.34
C VAL A 30 10.48 11.18 -12.16
N LYS A 31 10.63 10.03 -12.83
CA LYS A 31 9.63 8.94 -12.80
C LYS A 31 10.16 7.65 -12.19
N ASN A 32 11.47 7.60 -11.97
CA ASN A 32 12.16 6.45 -11.41
C ASN A 32 13.18 6.90 -10.38
N VAL A 33 13.26 6.18 -9.28
CA VAL A 33 14.25 6.36 -8.22
C VAL A 33 14.82 5.01 -7.81
N THR A 34 16.04 4.99 -7.33
CA THR A 34 16.61 3.78 -6.72
C THR A 34 16.28 3.73 -5.23
N GLU A 35 16.39 2.56 -4.61
CA GLU A 35 16.30 2.41 -3.16
C GLU A 35 17.27 3.34 -2.43
N GLN A 36 18.51 3.42 -2.89
CA GLN A 36 19.50 4.32 -2.31
C GLN A 36 19.09 5.79 -2.40
N GLN A 37 18.53 6.22 -3.55
CA GLN A 37 18.04 7.58 -3.70
C GLN A 37 16.86 7.87 -2.76
N LEU A 38 15.95 6.92 -2.53
CA LEU A 38 14.90 7.05 -1.53
C LEU A 38 15.47 7.24 -0.13
N GLN A 39 16.44 6.42 0.26
CA GLN A 39 17.13 6.57 1.55
C GLN A 39 17.81 7.94 1.66
N ASP A 40 18.47 8.39 0.61
CA ASP A 40 19.20 9.67 0.60
C ASP A 40 18.23 10.88 0.62
N ILE A 41 17.06 10.79 -0.02
CA ILE A 41 16.01 11.80 0.08
C ILE A 41 15.47 11.87 1.51
N TYR A 42 15.02 10.74 2.05
CA TYR A 42 14.38 10.73 3.36
C TYR A 42 15.34 10.85 4.55
N SER A 43 16.62 10.65 4.35
CA SER A 43 17.67 11.03 5.32
C SER A 43 18.13 12.49 5.18
N GLY A 44 17.69 13.19 4.11
CA GLY A 44 18.04 14.58 3.86
C GLY A 44 19.40 14.81 3.21
N LYS A 45 20.01 13.79 2.63
CA LYS A 45 21.25 13.91 1.84
C LYS A 45 20.95 14.51 0.47
N ILE A 46 19.95 13.98 -0.25
CA ILE A 46 19.40 14.54 -1.49
C ILE A 46 18.26 15.48 -1.13
N LYS A 47 18.36 16.75 -1.56
CA LYS A 47 17.39 17.80 -1.21
C LYS A 47 16.77 18.49 -2.43
N ASN A 48 17.24 18.19 -3.61
CA ASN A 48 16.82 18.87 -4.83
C ASN A 48 16.59 17.86 -5.95
N TRP A 49 15.49 18.03 -6.68
CA TRP A 49 15.13 17.15 -7.80
C TRP A 49 16.16 17.15 -8.93
N LYS A 50 16.94 18.24 -9.10
CA LYS A 50 18.01 18.29 -10.11
C LYS A 50 19.11 17.24 -9.88
N GLU A 51 19.32 16.82 -8.63
CA GLU A 51 20.27 15.75 -8.29
C GLU A 51 19.83 14.40 -8.84
N LEU A 52 18.54 14.29 -9.20
CA LEU A 52 17.90 13.12 -9.80
C LEU A 52 17.56 13.32 -11.29
N GLY A 53 18.09 14.38 -11.92
CA GLY A 53 17.79 14.73 -13.32
C GLY A 53 16.44 15.45 -13.52
N GLY A 54 15.82 15.93 -12.47
CA GLY A 54 14.61 16.75 -12.50
C GLY A 54 14.90 18.26 -12.61
N GLU A 55 13.89 19.05 -12.29
CA GLU A 55 13.96 20.51 -12.24
C GLU A 55 14.77 20.98 -11.01
N ASP A 56 15.25 22.23 -11.02
CA ASP A 56 15.90 22.84 -9.85
C ASP A 56 14.86 23.25 -8.80
N LEU A 57 14.32 22.24 -8.11
CA LEU A 57 13.28 22.38 -7.10
C LEU A 57 13.66 21.60 -5.84
N VAL A 58 13.43 22.21 -4.68
CA VAL A 58 13.64 21.53 -3.39
C VAL A 58 12.64 20.38 -3.25
N ILE A 59 13.12 19.22 -2.84
CA ILE A 59 12.25 18.05 -2.59
C ILE A 59 11.50 18.24 -1.29
N LYS A 60 10.17 18.31 -1.35
CA LYS A 60 9.28 18.27 -0.17
C LYS A 60 8.87 16.83 0.08
N ALA A 61 9.67 16.14 0.87
CA ALA A 61 9.47 14.73 1.19
C ALA A 61 8.50 14.58 2.36
N PHE A 62 7.21 14.42 2.05
CA PHE A 62 6.17 14.23 3.05
C PHE A 62 6.34 12.91 3.79
N GLN A 63 6.11 12.93 5.10
CA GLN A 63 6.22 11.79 6.00
C GLN A 63 4.93 11.58 6.78
N ARG A 64 4.82 10.40 7.36
CA ARG A 64 3.73 10.05 8.27
C ARG A 64 4.23 10.11 9.72
N PRO A 65 3.32 10.28 10.70
CA PRO A 65 3.69 10.19 12.11
C PRO A 65 4.32 8.84 12.44
N LYS A 66 5.23 8.87 13.39
CA LYS A 66 5.78 7.65 13.99
C LYS A 66 4.63 6.76 14.45
N ASN A 67 4.73 5.45 14.22
CA ASN A 67 3.72 4.42 14.49
C ASN A 67 2.54 4.34 13.51
N SER A 68 2.48 5.14 12.45
CA SER A 68 1.52 4.87 11.37
C SER A 68 1.95 3.65 10.54
N GLY A 69 0.98 2.93 9.96
CA GLY A 69 1.28 1.70 9.20
C GLY A 69 2.24 1.94 8.03
N SER A 70 2.00 2.98 7.22
CA SER A 70 2.89 3.30 6.08
C SER A 70 4.26 3.81 6.53
N GLN A 71 4.36 4.50 7.69
CA GLN A 71 5.64 4.90 8.27
C GLN A 71 6.45 3.65 8.69
N ASN A 72 5.80 2.71 9.35
CA ASN A 72 6.45 1.46 9.75
C ASN A 72 6.96 0.65 8.53
N LEU A 73 6.19 0.64 7.44
CA LEU A 73 6.63 0.03 6.18
C LEU A 73 7.82 0.77 5.56
N MET A 74 7.79 2.11 5.59
CA MET A 74 8.90 2.96 5.12
C MET A 74 10.18 2.68 5.90
N GLU A 75 10.10 2.66 7.22
CA GLU A 75 11.24 2.37 8.09
C GLU A 75 11.76 0.94 7.87
N LYS A 76 10.87 -0.05 7.77
CA LYS A 76 11.23 -1.46 7.64
C LYS A 76 11.80 -1.81 6.26
N PHE A 77 11.16 -1.37 5.18
CA PHE A 77 11.50 -1.83 3.84
C PHE A 77 12.53 -0.96 3.14
N VAL A 78 12.44 0.36 3.36
CA VAL A 78 13.28 1.32 2.64
C VAL A 78 14.44 1.79 3.48
N MET A 79 14.14 2.37 4.64
CA MET A 79 15.18 3.00 5.45
C MET A 79 16.08 1.99 6.16
N LYS A 80 15.53 0.87 6.63
CA LYS A 80 16.31 -0.16 7.33
C LYS A 80 17.08 0.45 8.52
N ASP A 81 18.40 0.51 8.43
CA ASP A 81 19.27 1.10 9.44
C ASP A 81 19.58 2.59 9.20
N VAL A 82 19.02 3.19 8.14
CA VAL A 82 19.24 4.60 7.81
C VAL A 82 18.24 5.47 8.57
N GLU A 83 18.73 6.42 9.37
CA GLU A 83 17.88 7.34 10.12
C GLU A 83 17.18 8.32 9.18
N MET A 84 15.88 8.48 9.35
CA MET A 84 15.10 9.49 8.63
C MET A 84 15.33 10.88 9.21
N MET A 85 15.39 11.88 8.32
CA MET A 85 15.43 13.29 8.75
C MET A 85 14.13 13.63 9.50
N ARG A 86 14.22 14.57 10.44
CA ARG A 86 13.04 15.20 11.03
C ARG A 86 12.45 16.18 10.01
N PRO A 87 11.25 15.92 9.47
CA PRO A 87 10.64 16.84 8.52
C PRO A 87 10.13 18.09 9.23
N PRO A 88 10.00 19.23 8.53
CA PRO A 88 9.17 20.33 8.98
C PRO A 88 7.74 19.85 9.31
N SER A 89 7.09 20.48 10.27
CA SER A 89 5.76 20.06 10.75
C SER A 89 4.71 20.03 9.63
N GLU A 90 4.80 20.96 8.69
CA GLU A 90 3.92 21.05 7.52
C GLU A 90 4.10 19.90 6.52
N TRP A 91 5.21 19.15 6.59
CA TRP A 91 5.46 17.97 5.75
C TRP A 91 5.07 16.66 6.46
N VAL A 92 4.46 16.75 7.63
CA VAL A 92 3.89 15.59 8.32
C VAL A 92 2.39 15.51 8.03
N ALA A 93 1.95 14.41 7.49
CA ALA A 93 0.53 14.11 7.26
C ALA A 93 0.03 13.12 8.31
N THR A 94 -0.99 13.51 9.07
CA THR A 94 -1.51 12.70 10.18
C THR A 94 -2.32 11.52 9.68
N GLU A 95 -2.99 11.66 8.53
CA GLU A 95 -3.77 10.61 7.90
C GLU A 95 -3.20 10.22 6.52
N MET A 96 -3.52 9.01 6.06
CA MET A 96 -3.00 8.49 4.80
C MET A 96 -3.58 9.25 3.60
N GLY A 97 -4.87 9.57 3.65
CA GLY A 97 -5.53 10.42 2.65
C GLY A 97 -4.91 11.81 2.58
N GLU A 98 -4.68 12.42 3.74
CA GLU A 98 -4.04 13.73 3.85
C GLU A 98 -2.65 13.78 3.17
N LEU A 99 -1.87 12.71 3.27
CA LEU A 99 -0.55 12.67 2.60
C LEU A 99 -0.72 12.74 1.08
N ILE A 100 -1.63 11.94 0.53
CA ILE A 100 -1.91 11.92 -0.91
C ILE A 100 -2.44 13.29 -1.36
N GLU A 101 -3.37 13.86 -0.61
CA GLU A 101 -3.94 15.20 -0.88
C GLU A 101 -2.87 16.28 -0.80
N LYS A 102 -2.00 16.26 0.20
CA LYS A 102 -0.90 17.22 0.32
C LYS A 102 0.08 17.14 -0.85
N VAL A 103 0.40 15.95 -1.32
CA VAL A 103 1.26 15.77 -2.52
C VAL A 103 0.53 16.23 -3.78
N ALA A 104 -0.79 16.02 -3.87
CA ALA A 104 -1.61 16.42 -5.01
C ALA A 104 -1.91 17.93 -5.03
N ALA A 105 -2.30 18.46 -3.88
CA ALA A 105 -2.82 19.83 -3.73
C ALA A 105 -1.72 20.89 -3.56
N TYR A 106 -0.48 20.49 -3.30
CA TYR A 106 0.60 21.43 -3.04
C TYR A 106 0.91 22.26 -4.29
N ASP A 107 0.07 23.26 -4.51
CA ASP A 107 0.18 24.33 -5.52
C ASP A 107 0.57 23.84 -6.94
N ASN A 108 0.09 22.66 -7.35
CA ASN A 108 0.51 21.99 -8.58
C ASN A 108 2.06 21.86 -8.73
N SER A 109 2.80 21.97 -7.63
CA SER A 109 4.23 22.03 -7.71
C SER A 109 4.81 20.63 -7.92
N ALA A 110 5.78 20.55 -8.82
CA ALA A 110 6.54 19.35 -9.11
C ALA A 110 7.52 18.99 -7.99
N ASP A 111 7.50 19.69 -6.84
CA ASP A 111 8.48 19.60 -5.78
C ASP A 111 8.12 18.56 -4.68
N ALA A 112 6.83 18.22 -4.56
CA ALA A 112 6.34 17.31 -3.53
C ALA A 112 6.51 15.83 -3.92
N MET A 113 6.86 15.02 -2.93
CA MET A 113 6.73 13.57 -2.97
C MET A 113 6.25 13.01 -1.64
N GLY A 114 5.67 11.82 -1.68
CA GLY A 114 5.24 11.11 -0.49
C GLY A 114 5.11 9.62 -0.75
N TYR A 115 4.69 8.89 0.26
CA TYR A 115 4.46 7.44 0.17
C TYR A 115 3.13 7.05 0.79
N SER A 116 2.56 5.99 0.26
CA SER A 116 1.31 5.40 0.74
C SER A 116 1.31 3.90 0.49
N VAL A 117 0.26 3.20 0.87
CA VAL A 117 0.05 1.83 0.39
C VAL A 117 -0.70 1.85 -0.95
N TYR A 118 -0.39 0.89 -1.82
CA TYR A 118 -0.87 0.84 -3.20
C TYR A 118 -2.39 0.89 -3.29
N TYR A 119 -3.09 0.17 -2.40
CA TYR A 119 -4.54 0.18 -2.33
C TYR A 119 -5.11 1.60 -2.22
N TYR A 120 -4.64 2.38 -1.24
CA TYR A 120 -5.10 3.76 -1.03
C TYR A 120 -4.70 4.67 -2.19
N ALA A 121 -3.43 4.61 -2.57
CA ALA A 121 -2.90 5.48 -3.62
C ALA A 121 -3.61 5.25 -4.96
N ARG A 122 -3.91 4.01 -5.31
CA ARG A 122 -4.64 3.66 -6.53
C ARG A 122 -6.06 4.21 -6.53
N ASN A 123 -6.78 4.07 -5.40
CA ASN A 123 -8.18 4.46 -5.29
C ASN A 123 -8.34 5.98 -5.20
N MET A 124 -7.43 6.70 -4.54
CA MET A 124 -7.46 8.16 -4.38
C MET A 124 -6.81 8.92 -5.54
N LYS A 125 -5.96 8.24 -6.35
CA LYS A 125 -5.24 8.87 -7.47
C LYS A 125 -6.13 9.29 -8.66
N LYS A 126 -7.37 8.88 -8.71
CA LYS A 126 -8.27 9.14 -9.85
C LYS A 126 -8.50 10.65 -10.03
N GLY A 127 -7.74 11.26 -10.94
CA GLY A 127 -7.93 12.65 -11.38
C GLY A 127 -6.95 13.67 -10.84
N ASP A 128 -6.02 13.34 -9.96
CA ASP A 128 -5.33 14.31 -9.10
C ASP A 128 -3.94 14.74 -9.58
N GLY A 129 -3.56 14.45 -10.82
CA GLY A 129 -2.26 14.88 -11.36
C GLY A 129 -1.05 14.20 -10.71
N LEU A 130 -1.26 13.08 -10.00
CA LEU A 130 -0.22 12.27 -9.38
C LEU A 130 0.23 11.11 -10.27
N GLN A 131 1.48 10.72 -10.11
CA GLN A 131 2.03 9.51 -10.72
C GLN A 131 2.73 8.66 -9.67
N PHE A 132 2.76 7.34 -9.91
CA PHE A 132 3.63 6.44 -9.17
C PHE A 132 5.07 6.59 -9.65
N LEU A 133 5.99 6.63 -8.69
CA LEU A 133 7.42 6.48 -8.99
C LEU A 133 7.76 5.01 -9.15
N GLN A 134 8.51 4.71 -10.21
CA GLN A 134 9.20 3.43 -10.31
C GLN A 134 10.29 3.35 -9.25
N VAL A 135 10.54 2.15 -8.75
CA VAL A 135 11.68 1.88 -7.86
C VAL A 135 12.59 0.87 -8.54
N ASN A 136 13.85 1.23 -8.70
CA ASN A 136 14.85 0.41 -9.43
C ASN A 136 14.36 0.02 -10.85
N GLY A 137 13.60 0.89 -11.51
CA GLY A 137 13.04 0.65 -12.83
C GLY A 137 11.75 -0.16 -12.86
N VAL A 138 11.22 -0.56 -11.70
CA VAL A 138 9.98 -1.35 -11.61
C VAL A 138 8.81 -0.47 -11.21
N GLU A 139 7.77 -0.43 -12.05
CA GLU A 139 6.54 0.30 -11.77
C GLU A 139 5.64 -0.48 -10.79
N PRO A 140 5.07 0.16 -9.74
CA PRO A 140 4.09 -0.49 -8.89
C PRO A 140 2.75 -0.64 -9.64
N ASN A 141 2.42 -1.85 -9.99
CA ASN A 141 1.13 -2.24 -10.54
C ASN A 141 0.73 -3.63 -10.03
N SER A 142 -0.49 -4.06 -10.33
CA SER A 142 -1.00 -5.33 -9.81
C SER A 142 -0.15 -6.53 -10.24
N ASP A 143 0.48 -6.50 -11.41
CA ASP A 143 1.27 -7.63 -11.89
C ASP A 143 2.65 -7.66 -11.22
N THR A 144 3.35 -6.53 -11.13
CA THR A 144 4.67 -6.45 -10.48
C THR A 144 4.61 -6.64 -8.96
N ILE A 145 3.49 -6.25 -8.32
CA ILE A 145 3.24 -6.53 -6.90
C ILE A 145 2.91 -8.01 -6.70
N ARG A 146 2.12 -8.61 -7.59
CA ARG A 146 1.76 -10.03 -7.52
C ARG A 146 2.97 -10.92 -7.71
N SER A 147 3.79 -10.66 -8.72
CA SER A 147 5.01 -11.43 -8.99
C SER A 147 6.07 -11.24 -7.89
N GLY A 148 6.08 -10.08 -7.23
CA GLY A 148 7.13 -9.70 -6.28
C GLY A 148 8.32 -8.98 -6.95
N ASP A 149 8.20 -8.60 -8.23
CA ASP A 149 9.22 -7.80 -8.91
C ASP A 149 9.31 -6.39 -8.31
N TYR A 150 8.16 -5.83 -7.86
CA TYR A 150 8.17 -4.58 -7.12
C TYR A 150 8.71 -4.81 -5.69
N PRO A 151 9.75 -4.06 -5.24
CA PRO A 151 10.56 -4.46 -4.08
C PRO A 151 9.85 -4.34 -2.73
N TYR A 152 8.81 -3.50 -2.60
CA TYR A 152 8.20 -3.17 -1.30
C TYR A 152 6.81 -3.78 -1.13
N THR A 153 6.70 -5.06 -1.50
CA THR A 153 5.46 -5.83 -1.38
C THR A 153 5.20 -6.20 0.08
N ASN A 154 3.96 -6.06 0.51
CA ASN A 154 3.51 -6.41 1.86
C ASN A 154 2.32 -7.39 1.79
N PRO A 155 2.54 -8.69 1.95
CA PRO A 155 1.45 -9.66 1.96
C PRO A 155 0.63 -9.56 3.24
N PHE A 156 -0.66 -9.84 3.14
CA PHE A 156 -1.56 -9.99 4.27
C PHE A 156 -2.15 -11.41 4.29
N TYR A 157 -2.47 -11.88 5.48
CA TYR A 157 -2.72 -13.29 5.74
C TYR A 157 -4.05 -13.50 6.47
N ILE A 158 -4.64 -14.68 6.26
CA ILE A 158 -5.67 -15.22 7.12
C ILE A 158 -5.07 -16.33 7.97
N ALA A 159 -5.46 -16.40 9.25
CA ALA A 159 -5.01 -17.42 10.17
C ALA A 159 -6.21 -18.02 10.90
N ILE A 160 -6.22 -19.34 11.05
CA ILE A 160 -7.18 -20.09 11.87
C ILE A 160 -6.45 -21.11 12.74
N ARG A 161 -7.10 -21.66 13.72
CA ARG A 161 -6.55 -22.79 14.51
C ARG A 161 -6.36 -24.00 13.61
N ALA A 162 -5.28 -24.74 13.79
CA ALA A 162 -5.01 -25.92 12.98
C ALA A 162 -6.00 -27.07 13.23
N ASP A 163 -6.60 -27.10 14.44
CA ASP A 163 -7.62 -28.05 14.85
C ASP A 163 -9.05 -27.54 14.61
N GLU A 164 -9.23 -26.45 13.84
CA GLU A 164 -10.55 -25.90 13.51
C GLU A 164 -11.38 -26.94 12.73
N PRO A 165 -12.60 -27.27 13.17
CA PRO A 165 -13.46 -28.22 12.46
C PRO A 165 -13.73 -27.76 11.02
N LYS A 166 -13.63 -28.69 10.06
CA LYS A 166 -13.79 -28.37 8.62
C LYS A 166 -15.18 -27.90 8.24
N ASP A 167 -16.18 -28.25 9.04
CA ASP A 167 -17.57 -27.82 8.91
C ASP A 167 -17.90 -26.52 9.66
N SER A 168 -16.92 -25.96 10.40
CA SER A 168 -17.11 -24.69 11.09
C SER A 168 -17.20 -23.51 10.13
N PRO A 169 -17.96 -22.45 10.46
CA PRO A 169 -18.00 -21.22 9.68
C PRO A 169 -16.62 -20.59 9.47
N ALA A 170 -15.75 -20.66 10.48
CA ALA A 170 -14.38 -20.12 10.39
C ALA A 170 -13.55 -20.84 9.32
N TYR A 171 -13.62 -22.18 9.28
CA TYR A 171 -12.92 -22.97 8.25
C TYR A 171 -13.50 -22.72 6.85
N GLN A 172 -14.82 -22.61 6.74
CA GLN A 172 -15.48 -22.30 5.47
C GLN A 172 -15.08 -20.93 4.93
N ILE A 173 -15.00 -19.89 5.78
CA ILE A 173 -14.50 -18.56 5.40
C ILE A 173 -13.03 -18.64 4.97
N TYR A 174 -12.20 -19.35 5.73
CA TYR A 174 -10.79 -19.55 5.38
C TYR A 174 -10.63 -20.16 3.98
N GLN A 175 -11.38 -21.24 3.68
CA GLN A 175 -11.34 -21.88 2.37
C GLN A 175 -11.90 -20.99 1.27
N TRP A 176 -12.99 -20.28 1.55
CA TRP A 176 -13.62 -19.42 0.56
C TRP A 176 -12.71 -18.25 0.15
N VAL A 177 -12.07 -17.59 1.11
CA VAL A 177 -11.15 -16.47 0.84
C VAL A 177 -9.98 -16.91 -0.05
N LEU A 178 -9.52 -18.16 0.10
CA LEU A 178 -8.44 -18.73 -0.69
C LEU A 178 -8.90 -19.31 -2.04
N SER A 179 -10.21 -19.44 -2.25
CA SER A 179 -10.77 -19.91 -3.50
C SER A 179 -10.66 -18.88 -4.63
N MET A 180 -10.90 -19.30 -5.87
CA MET A 180 -10.93 -18.39 -7.03
C MET A 180 -11.91 -17.23 -6.83
N ASN A 181 -13.08 -17.46 -6.22
CA ASN A 181 -14.07 -16.43 -5.94
C ASN A 181 -13.57 -15.43 -4.90
N GLY A 182 -12.95 -15.91 -3.82
CA GLY A 182 -12.33 -15.06 -2.81
C GLY A 182 -11.20 -14.23 -3.38
N GLN A 183 -10.34 -14.81 -4.22
CA GLN A 183 -9.26 -14.10 -4.89
C GLN A 183 -9.78 -13.08 -5.92
N ALA A 184 -10.89 -13.38 -6.60
CA ALA A 184 -11.56 -12.40 -7.46
C ALA A 184 -12.07 -11.20 -6.66
N LEU A 185 -12.67 -11.43 -5.47
CA LEU A 185 -13.11 -10.36 -4.57
C LEU A 185 -11.93 -9.50 -4.09
N VAL A 186 -10.79 -10.10 -3.75
CA VAL A 186 -9.58 -9.36 -3.36
C VAL A 186 -9.16 -8.37 -4.45
N ASN A 187 -9.18 -8.80 -5.72
CA ASN A 187 -8.87 -7.92 -6.85
C ASN A 187 -9.93 -6.83 -7.06
N GLU A 188 -11.21 -7.19 -6.93
CA GLU A 188 -12.33 -6.25 -7.13
C GLU A 188 -12.35 -5.14 -6.07
N LEU A 189 -11.99 -5.48 -4.84
CA LEU A 189 -11.82 -4.52 -3.75
C LEU A 189 -10.59 -3.60 -3.95
N GLY A 190 -9.72 -3.89 -4.92
CA GLY A 190 -8.57 -3.05 -5.27
C GLY A 190 -7.25 -3.48 -4.66
N TYR A 191 -7.22 -4.57 -3.90
CA TYR A 191 -5.99 -5.23 -3.46
C TYR A 191 -5.40 -6.09 -4.59
N VAL A 192 -4.24 -6.66 -4.36
CA VAL A 192 -3.58 -7.56 -5.31
C VAL A 192 -3.75 -9.00 -4.84
N ALA A 193 -4.57 -9.78 -5.53
CA ALA A 193 -4.72 -11.21 -5.24
C ALA A 193 -3.43 -11.97 -5.54
N ASN A 194 -3.26 -13.12 -4.87
CA ASN A 194 -2.07 -13.98 -5.07
C ASN A 194 -2.00 -14.53 -6.50
N GLU A 195 -3.17 -14.82 -7.08
CA GLU A 195 -3.30 -15.36 -8.45
C GLU A 195 -4.20 -14.47 -9.30
N LYS A 196 -3.95 -14.44 -10.61
CA LYS A 196 -4.88 -13.80 -11.55
C LYS A 196 -6.15 -14.65 -11.59
N SER A 197 -7.29 -14.01 -11.40
CA SER A 197 -8.58 -14.64 -11.58
C SER A 197 -9.37 -13.82 -12.59
N ASP A 198 -9.81 -14.46 -13.67
CA ASP A 198 -10.74 -13.89 -14.65
C ASP A 198 -12.20 -14.07 -14.21
N VAL A 199 -12.43 -14.66 -13.04
CA VAL A 199 -13.75 -14.82 -12.45
C VAL A 199 -14.29 -13.46 -12.07
N LYS A 200 -15.40 -13.08 -12.68
CA LYS A 200 -16.20 -11.93 -12.25
C LYS A 200 -17.14 -12.40 -11.16
N ILE A 201 -17.08 -11.77 -10.00
CA ILE A 201 -18.07 -12.02 -8.94
C ILE A 201 -19.38 -11.41 -9.41
N SER A 202 -20.44 -12.20 -9.38
CA SER A 202 -21.75 -11.70 -9.75
C SER A 202 -22.28 -10.74 -8.68
N SER A 203 -23.10 -9.76 -9.09
CA SER A 203 -23.81 -8.86 -8.15
C SER A 203 -24.66 -9.64 -7.14
N GLU A 204 -25.11 -10.83 -7.50
CA GLU A 204 -25.85 -11.71 -6.60
C GLU A 204 -24.96 -12.33 -5.51
N ASP A 205 -23.72 -12.70 -5.85
CA ASP A 205 -22.76 -13.22 -4.88
C ASP A 205 -22.26 -12.11 -3.94
N LEU A 206 -22.07 -10.89 -4.45
CA LEU A 206 -21.75 -9.71 -3.63
C LEU A 206 -22.88 -9.41 -2.62
N LYS A 207 -24.14 -9.51 -3.04
CA LYS A 207 -25.29 -9.34 -2.14
C LYS A 207 -25.35 -10.41 -1.04
N LYS A 208 -25.03 -11.67 -1.35
CA LYS A 208 -24.98 -12.77 -0.37
C LYS A 208 -23.99 -12.53 0.75
N ILE A 209 -22.90 -11.82 0.48
CA ILE A 209 -21.87 -11.44 1.47
C ILE A 209 -22.07 -10.03 2.04
N GLY A 210 -23.24 -9.40 1.77
CA GLY A 210 -23.59 -8.08 2.31
C GLY A 210 -22.92 -6.88 1.64
N LEU A 211 -22.29 -7.09 0.49
CA LEU A 211 -21.74 -6.02 -0.36
C LEU A 211 -22.79 -5.70 -1.43
N GLU A 212 -23.60 -4.69 -1.21
CA GLU A 212 -24.45 -4.13 -2.25
C GLU A 212 -23.63 -3.26 -3.19
N GLU A 213 -23.94 -3.30 -4.50
CA GLU A 213 -23.48 -2.29 -5.45
C GLU A 213 -24.03 -0.92 -4.99
N LYS A 214 -23.26 -0.21 -4.18
CA LYS A 214 -23.43 1.23 -4.06
C LYS A 214 -22.73 1.83 -5.25
N ASN A 215 -23.48 2.47 -6.13
CA ASN A 215 -23.03 3.33 -7.23
C ASN A 215 -22.28 4.58 -6.73
N ASP A 216 -21.76 4.56 -5.53
CA ASP A 216 -20.90 5.57 -4.96
C ASP A 216 -19.52 4.96 -4.78
N THR A 217 -18.55 5.57 -5.46
CA THR A 217 -17.14 5.47 -5.16
C THR A 217 -16.96 5.10 -3.70
N VAL A 218 -16.22 4.01 -3.44
CA VAL A 218 -15.80 3.64 -2.09
C VAL A 218 -14.90 4.74 -1.55
N SER A 219 -15.53 5.86 -1.21
CA SER A 219 -14.93 6.93 -0.43
C SER A 219 -14.95 6.48 1.02
N GLY A 220 -13.77 6.17 1.54
CA GLY A 220 -13.30 6.26 2.90
C GLY A 220 -14.20 6.09 4.13
N LYS A 221 -15.34 5.38 4.06
CA LYS A 221 -16.30 5.29 5.18
C LYS A 221 -16.24 4.00 6.01
N TYR A 222 -15.24 3.15 5.81
CA TYR A 222 -15.17 1.85 6.51
C TYR A 222 -13.99 1.67 7.46
N PHE A 223 -13.33 2.76 7.89
CA PHE A 223 -12.43 2.65 9.05
C PHE A 223 -12.68 3.83 9.99
N PRO A 224 -13.03 3.53 11.27
CA PRO A 224 -13.07 4.52 12.33
C PRO A 224 -11.66 5.02 12.67
#